data_2dd2bd0fa205ec5ed34dd67d766556fa
#
_entry.id   2dd2bd0fa205ec5ed34dd67d766556fa
#
_cell.length_a   1.000
_cell.length_b   1.000
_cell.length_c   1.000
_cell.angle_alpha   90.00
_cell.angle_beta   90.00
_cell.angle_gamma   90.00
#
_symmetry.space_group_name_H-M   'P 1'
#
loop_
_entity.id
_entity.type
_entity.pdbx_description
1 polymer ?
#
loop_
_entity_poly.entity_id
_entity_poly.type
_entity_poly.pdbx_seq_one_letter_code
_entity_poly.pdbx_strand_id
1 'polypeptide(L)'
;SEFVRYQGHEAPSSNDSASAKRAFSSNMRAHLRHDCGKYLSRGGFVAVQGLEPSDATLLLQEYANRTVNYDVIERYNISNPLVASSFLSRCLASSGRELSLSKVHGEFRSRGLSTSREMLARLLRYYQEAYLLFPVKEFSRAVSENARSSAKVYAVDPAMFSAFSPSPTRDEGQKLETAVFNKLRRQTNLVRQGGIARLSFEKGSARHEVDFVVGDALLQEAWQLVQVSCSLADAKTRRREVRALEAAMPLYGVNESWIVTLDETETIETAAGTIHVVPAWSWLLD
;
A
#
# COMPACT_ATOMS: atom_id res chain seq x y z
N SER A 1 -11.13 -14.21 -3.19
CA SER A 1 -10.20 -13.43 -4.01
C SER A 1 -9.67 -14.29 -5.15
N GLU A 2 -9.32 -13.66 -6.29
CA GLU A 2 -8.84 -14.37 -7.50
C GLU A 2 -7.59 -15.20 -7.23
N PHE A 3 -6.65 -14.68 -6.44
CA PHE A 3 -5.42 -15.40 -6.07
C PHE A 3 -5.73 -16.71 -5.33
N VAL A 4 -6.66 -16.71 -4.38
CA VAL A 4 -7.07 -17.93 -3.64
C VAL A 4 -7.69 -18.97 -4.57
N ARG A 5 -8.54 -18.52 -5.52
CA ARG A 5 -9.10 -19.41 -6.55
C ARG A 5 -8.04 -19.97 -7.46
N TYR A 6 -7.05 -19.18 -7.85
CA TYR A 6 -5.91 -19.65 -8.64
C TYR A 6 -5.10 -20.71 -7.90
N GLN A 7 -4.97 -20.63 -6.57
CA GLN A 7 -4.33 -21.67 -5.74
C GLN A 7 -5.19 -22.94 -5.57
N GLY A 8 -6.37 -23.00 -6.20
CA GLY A 8 -7.28 -24.16 -6.12
C GLY A 8 -8.16 -24.19 -4.88
N HIS A 9 -8.23 -23.11 -4.13
CA HIS A 9 -9.08 -23.00 -2.94
C HIS A 9 -10.35 -22.22 -3.25
N GLU A 10 -11.48 -22.60 -2.63
CA GLU A 10 -12.71 -21.82 -2.71
C GLU A 10 -12.56 -20.54 -1.88
N ALA A 11 -12.63 -19.39 -2.55
CA ALA A 11 -12.76 -18.14 -1.84
C ALA A 11 -14.21 -18.00 -1.33
N PRO A 12 -14.43 -17.64 -0.05
CA PRO A 12 -15.76 -17.37 0.46
C PRO A 12 -16.46 -16.31 -0.39
N SER A 13 -17.74 -16.50 -0.71
CA SER A 13 -18.48 -15.54 -1.53
C SER A 13 -18.69 -14.22 -0.77
N SER A 14 -18.56 -13.09 -1.48
CA SER A 14 -18.73 -11.73 -0.95
C SER A 14 -20.19 -11.40 -0.61
N ASN A 15 -21.15 -12.29 -0.87
CA ASN A 15 -22.57 -12.00 -0.69
C ASN A 15 -23.08 -12.08 0.76
N ASP A 16 -22.25 -12.49 1.72
CA ASP A 16 -22.56 -12.41 3.14
C ASP A 16 -22.08 -11.09 3.73
N SER A 17 -22.69 -10.00 3.31
CA SER A 17 -22.37 -8.63 3.73
C SER A 17 -22.94 -8.25 5.11
N ALA A 18 -23.05 -9.18 6.02
CA ALA A 18 -23.46 -8.86 7.39
C ALA A 18 -22.61 -9.64 8.37
N SER A 19 -21.77 -8.87 9.08
CA SER A 19 -21.00 -9.24 10.27
C SER A 19 -19.79 -10.18 10.11
N ALA A 20 -18.73 -9.62 10.36
CA ALA A 20 -17.37 -9.89 10.79
C ALA A 20 -17.05 -11.15 11.62
N LYS A 21 -17.80 -12.22 11.58
CA LYS A 21 -17.44 -13.49 12.21
C LYS A 21 -17.70 -14.65 11.27
N ARG A 22 -17.04 -14.66 10.11
CA ARG A 22 -16.94 -15.91 9.34
C ARG A 22 -16.18 -16.93 10.17
N ALA A 23 -16.89 -17.91 10.70
CA ALA A 23 -16.27 -19.04 11.37
C ALA A 23 -15.59 -19.96 10.33
N PHE A 24 -14.39 -19.59 9.88
CA PHE A 24 -13.58 -20.49 9.06
C PHE A 24 -13.19 -21.71 9.89
N SER A 25 -13.25 -22.90 9.29
CA SER A 25 -12.66 -24.09 9.90
C SER A 25 -11.15 -23.90 10.11
N SER A 26 -10.56 -24.60 11.07
CA SER A 26 -9.12 -24.51 11.33
C SER A 26 -8.29 -24.81 10.09
N ASN A 27 -8.73 -25.78 9.28
CA ASN A 27 -8.08 -26.14 8.01
C ASN A 27 -8.16 -25.00 6.99
N MET A 28 -9.33 -24.40 6.82
CA MET A 28 -9.51 -23.26 5.90
C MET A 28 -8.64 -22.08 6.33
N ARG A 29 -8.57 -21.76 7.63
CA ARG A 29 -7.68 -20.68 8.12
C ARG A 29 -6.21 -20.96 7.78
N ALA A 30 -5.76 -22.21 7.94
CA ALA A 30 -4.39 -22.59 7.61
C ALA A 30 -4.09 -22.39 6.11
N HIS A 31 -5.02 -22.79 5.22
CA HIS A 31 -4.88 -22.56 3.77
C HIS A 31 -4.85 -21.07 3.42
N LEU A 32 -5.80 -20.28 3.92
CA LEU A 32 -5.88 -18.86 3.65
C LEU A 32 -4.65 -18.10 4.15
N ARG A 33 -4.14 -18.45 5.32
CA ARG A 33 -2.90 -17.91 5.88
C ARG A 33 -1.69 -18.24 4.99
N HIS A 34 -1.59 -19.48 4.54
CA HIS A 34 -0.54 -19.92 3.62
C HIS A 34 -0.61 -19.16 2.28
N ASP A 35 -1.81 -19.04 1.70
CA ASP A 35 -2.02 -18.31 0.44
C ASP A 35 -1.73 -16.81 0.58
N CYS A 36 -2.08 -16.22 1.72
CA CYS A 36 -1.73 -14.84 2.03
C CYS A 36 -0.20 -14.66 2.08
N GLY A 37 0.53 -15.55 2.76
CA GLY A 37 1.99 -15.56 2.78
C GLY A 37 2.60 -15.70 1.38
N LYS A 38 2.05 -16.57 0.55
CA LYS A 38 2.44 -16.69 -0.87
C LYS A 38 2.19 -15.39 -1.63
N TYR A 39 1.01 -14.78 -1.47
CA TYR A 39 0.68 -13.53 -2.12
C TYR A 39 1.63 -12.39 -1.70
N LEU A 40 1.95 -12.26 -0.42
CA LEU A 40 2.89 -11.25 0.06
C LEU A 40 4.32 -11.47 -0.47
N SER A 41 4.72 -12.72 -0.71
CA SER A 41 6.07 -13.05 -1.19
C SER A 41 6.18 -13.06 -2.70
N ARG A 42 5.20 -13.63 -3.42
CA ARG A 42 5.23 -13.86 -4.87
C ARG A 42 4.31 -12.93 -5.68
N GLY A 43 3.43 -12.17 -4.99
CA GLY A 43 2.45 -11.31 -5.63
C GLY A 43 1.30 -12.04 -6.30
N GLY A 44 0.48 -11.28 -7.02
CA GLY A 44 -0.69 -11.77 -7.73
C GLY A 44 -0.51 -11.98 -9.23
N PHE A 45 0.64 -11.71 -9.81
CA PHE A 45 0.90 -11.96 -11.23
C PHE A 45 0.91 -13.46 -11.52
N VAL A 46 -0.04 -13.93 -12.36
CA VAL A 46 -0.20 -15.34 -12.69
C VAL A 46 1.07 -15.92 -13.32
N ALA A 47 1.72 -15.17 -14.20
CA ALA A 47 2.89 -15.63 -14.96
C ALA A 47 4.12 -15.93 -14.07
N VAL A 48 4.19 -15.43 -12.85
CA VAL A 48 5.30 -15.73 -11.92
C VAL A 48 4.98 -16.87 -10.96
N GLN A 49 3.74 -17.34 -10.93
CA GLN A 49 3.36 -18.45 -10.06
C GLN A 49 4.01 -19.76 -10.55
N GLY A 50 4.59 -20.50 -9.62
CA GLY A 50 5.29 -21.75 -9.92
C GLY A 50 6.73 -21.60 -10.45
N LEU A 51 7.20 -20.38 -10.75
CA LEU A 51 8.59 -20.15 -11.14
C LEU A 51 9.53 -20.21 -9.92
N GLU A 52 10.80 -20.48 -10.16
CA GLU A 52 11.85 -20.27 -9.17
C GLU A 52 11.95 -18.78 -8.80
N PRO A 53 12.33 -18.43 -7.55
CA PRO A 53 12.35 -17.04 -7.10
C PRO A 53 13.19 -16.09 -7.97
N SER A 54 14.32 -16.56 -8.51
CA SER A 54 15.18 -15.79 -9.44
C SER A 54 14.45 -15.46 -10.73
N ASP A 55 13.78 -16.46 -11.32
CA ASP A 55 13.10 -16.32 -12.60
C ASP A 55 11.85 -15.44 -12.47
N ALA A 56 11.12 -15.59 -11.36
CA ALA A 56 10.01 -14.71 -11.03
C ALA A 56 10.45 -13.25 -10.89
N THR A 57 11.59 -13.01 -10.23
CA THR A 57 12.19 -11.67 -10.08
C THR A 57 12.54 -11.07 -11.44
N LEU A 58 13.25 -11.82 -12.29
CA LEU A 58 13.64 -11.36 -13.62
C LEU A 58 12.42 -11.03 -14.48
N LEU A 59 11.38 -11.87 -14.46
CA LEU A 59 10.15 -11.64 -15.22
C LEU A 59 9.41 -10.38 -14.75
N LEU A 60 9.34 -10.13 -13.44
CA LEU A 60 8.73 -8.92 -12.90
C LEU A 60 9.51 -7.66 -13.27
N GLN A 61 10.86 -7.74 -13.24
CA GLN A 61 11.72 -6.65 -13.69
C GLN A 61 11.54 -6.39 -15.20
N GLU A 62 11.42 -7.44 -16.00
CA GLU A 62 11.13 -7.31 -17.44
C GLU A 62 9.78 -6.65 -17.69
N TYR A 63 8.71 -7.04 -16.97
CA TYR A 63 7.40 -6.39 -17.07
C TYR A 63 7.47 -4.90 -16.74
N ALA A 64 8.13 -4.53 -15.66
CA ALA A 64 8.29 -3.12 -15.28
C ALA A 64 9.09 -2.35 -16.33
N ASN A 65 10.20 -2.89 -16.82
CA ASN A 65 11.03 -2.27 -17.85
C ASN A 65 10.29 -2.15 -19.18
N ARG A 66 9.55 -3.18 -19.58
CA ARG A 66 8.76 -3.14 -20.80
C ARG A 66 7.65 -2.10 -20.73
N THR A 67 6.91 -2.06 -19.62
CA THR A 67 5.86 -1.06 -19.40
C THR A 67 6.43 0.36 -19.40
N VAL A 68 7.56 0.61 -18.72
CA VAL A 68 8.15 1.95 -18.72
C VAL A 68 8.65 2.36 -20.11
N ASN A 69 9.16 1.43 -20.92
CA ASN A 69 9.62 1.74 -22.26
C ASN A 69 8.45 2.13 -23.19
N TYR A 70 7.41 1.31 -23.27
CA TYR A 70 6.29 1.53 -24.20
C TYR A 70 5.30 2.59 -23.69
N ASP A 71 4.85 2.45 -22.43
CA ASP A 71 3.76 3.28 -21.89
C ASP A 71 4.23 4.62 -21.31
N VAL A 72 5.53 4.79 -21.09
CA VAL A 72 6.09 6.04 -20.55
C VAL A 72 7.08 6.66 -21.50
N ILE A 73 8.18 6.00 -21.84
CA ILE A 73 9.27 6.60 -22.60
C ILE A 73 8.81 6.90 -24.04
N GLU A 74 8.30 5.92 -24.76
CA GLU A 74 7.82 6.10 -26.12
C GLU A 74 6.57 6.99 -26.18
N ARG A 75 5.57 6.68 -25.35
CA ARG A 75 4.28 7.39 -25.34
C ARG A 75 4.41 8.89 -25.07
N TYR A 76 5.30 9.30 -24.15
CA TYR A 76 5.49 10.70 -23.74
C TYR A 76 6.78 11.32 -24.31
N ASN A 77 7.46 10.62 -25.22
CA ASN A 77 8.71 11.06 -25.85
C ASN A 77 9.75 11.54 -24.83
N ILE A 78 10.05 10.71 -23.85
CA ILE A 78 10.96 11.04 -22.75
C ILE A 78 12.40 11.08 -23.27
N SER A 79 13.02 12.24 -23.21
CA SER A 79 14.37 12.50 -23.75
C SER A 79 15.50 11.77 -23.02
N ASN A 80 15.31 11.37 -21.77
CA ASN A 80 16.30 10.62 -21.00
C ASN A 80 15.71 9.30 -20.44
N PRO A 81 15.75 8.21 -21.26
CA PRO A 81 15.25 6.89 -20.87
C PRO A 81 15.91 6.34 -19.60
N LEU A 82 17.21 6.59 -19.41
CA LEU A 82 17.94 6.10 -18.25
C LEU A 82 17.42 6.70 -16.93
N VAL A 83 17.09 8.00 -16.95
CA VAL A 83 16.47 8.65 -15.79
C VAL A 83 15.11 8.02 -15.50
N ALA A 84 14.27 7.79 -16.53
CA ALA A 84 12.96 7.18 -16.34
C ALA A 84 13.08 5.77 -15.73
N SER A 85 13.89 4.89 -16.31
CA SER A 85 14.04 3.52 -15.79
C SER A 85 14.66 3.48 -14.38
N SER A 86 15.70 4.30 -14.14
CA SER A 86 16.33 4.38 -12.80
C SER A 86 15.37 4.94 -11.74
N PHE A 87 14.54 5.92 -12.11
CA PHE A 87 13.57 6.49 -11.20
C PHE A 87 12.42 5.53 -10.89
N LEU A 88 11.93 4.77 -11.88
CA LEU A 88 10.96 3.70 -11.63
C LEU A 88 11.52 2.68 -10.63
N SER A 89 12.72 2.17 -10.86
CA SER A 89 13.38 1.21 -9.95
C SER A 89 13.48 1.77 -8.52
N ARG A 90 13.86 3.05 -8.40
CA ARG A 90 13.94 3.74 -7.10
C ARG A 90 12.58 3.88 -6.43
N CYS A 91 11.51 4.15 -7.19
CA CYS A 91 10.15 4.24 -6.69
C CYS A 91 9.63 2.87 -6.23
N LEU A 92 9.79 1.82 -7.05
CA LEU A 92 9.34 0.46 -6.70
C LEU A 92 10.06 -0.06 -5.45
N ALA A 93 11.37 0.15 -5.33
CA ALA A 93 12.16 -0.18 -4.13
C ALA A 93 11.77 0.65 -2.88
N SER A 94 10.93 1.67 -3.03
CA SER A 94 10.43 2.52 -1.94
C SER A 94 8.97 2.27 -1.61
N SER A 95 8.36 1.19 -2.11
CA SER A 95 6.95 0.89 -1.81
C SER A 95 6.69 0.85 -0.30
N GLY A 96 5.61 1.49 0.15
CA GLY A 96 5.29 1.68 1.57
C GLY A 96 6.13 2.76 2.28
N ARG A 97 6.94 3.54 1.54
CA ARG A 97 7.80 4.59 2.13
C ARG A 97 7.57 5.94 1.47
N GLU A 98 7.88 6.99 2.20
CA GLU A 98 7.88 8.35 1.66
C GLU A 98 8.93 8.53 0.56
N LEU A 99 8.51 9.10 -0.55
CA LEU A 99 9.37 9.44 -1.69
C LEU A 99 9.59 10.95 -1.74
N SER A 100 10.77 11.39 -1.34
CA SER A 100 11.19 12.78 -1.48
C SER A 100 11.83 13.03 -2.85
N LEU A 101 11.14 13.73 -3.73
CA LEU A 101 11.66 14.08 -5.07
C LEU A 101 12.94 14.92 -4.98
N SER A 102 13.08 15.77 -3.94
CA SER A 102 14.30 16.54 -3.72
C SER A 102 15.50 15.68 -3.37
N LYS A 103 15.31 14.64 -2.53
CA LYS A 103 16.36 13.68 -2.20
C LYS A 103 16.75 12.86 -3.44
N VAL A 104 15.77 12.35 -4.19
CA VAL A 104 16.02 11.58 -5.42
C VAL A 104 16.75 12.44 -6.47
N HIS A 105 16.33 13.69 -6.65
CA HIS A 105 17.02 14.62 -7.54
C HIS A 105 18.50 14.81 -7.14
N GLY A 106 18.76 14.99 -5.83
CA GLY A 106 20.15 15.06 -5.31
C GLY A 106 20.95 13.78 -5.55
N GLU A 107 20.35 12.59 -5.29
CA GLU A 107 20.96 11.28 -5.56
C GLU A 107 21.30 11.11 -7.05
N PHE A 108 20.39 11.51 -7.95
CA PHE A 108 20.62 11.38 -9.40
C PHE A 108 21.70 12.33 -9.89
N ARG A 109 21.68 13.57 -9.41
CA ARG A 109 22.72 14.55 -9.73
C ARG A 109 24.11 14.08 -9.32
N SER A 110 24.26 13.50 -8.12
CA SER A 110 25.54 12.97 -7.64
C SER A 110 26.06 11.78 -8.47
N ARG A 111 25.15 11.08 -9.18
CA ARG A 111 25.47 9.98 -10.11
C ARG A 111 25.63 10.44 -11.57
N GLY A 112 25.63 11.74 -11.83
CA GLY A 112 25.74 12.27 -13.20
C GLY A 112 24.46 12.16 -14.04
N LEU A 113 23.32 11.81 -13.42
CA LEU A 113 22.03 11.75 -14.11
C LEU A 113 21.37 13.12 -14.09
N SER A 114 21.38 13.81 -15.23
CA SER A 114 20.74 15.12 -15.38
C SER A 114 19.22 14.99 -15.44
N THR A 115 18.53 15.62 -14.49
CA THR A 115 17.06 15.68 -14.41
C THR A 115 16.61 16.90 -13.63
N SER A 116 15.31 17.16 -13.53
CA SER A 116 14.73 18.17 -12.66
C SER A 116 13.66 17.55 -11.75
N ARG A 117 13.29 18.25 -10.67
CA ARG A 117 12.21 17.79 -9.76
C ARG A 117 10.88 17.75 -10.50
N GLU A 118 10.64 18.68 -11.43
CA GLU A 118 9.45 18.74 -12.26
C GLU A 118 9.37 17.54 -13.21
N MET A 119 10.51 17.11 -13.77
CA MET A 119 10.57 15.88 -14.58
C MET A 119 10.27 14.65 -13.72
N LEU A 120 10.87 14.53 -12.54
CA LEU A 120 10.58 13.42 -11.63
C LEU A 120 9.10 13.40 -11.21
N ALA A 121 8.48 14.55 -10.96
CA ALA A 121 7.06 14.65 -10.66
C ALA A 121 6.18 14.22 -11.84
N ARG A 122 6.55 14.57 -13.08
CA ARG A 122 5.87 14.10 -14.30
C ARG A 122 6.00 12.59 -14.48
N LEU A 123 7.20 12.05 -14.31
CA LEU A 123 7.45 10.61 -14.40
C LEU A 123 6.62 9.85 -13.37
N LEU A 124 6.52 10.34 -12.13
CA LEU A 124 5.70 9.72 -11.10
C LEU A 124 4.22 9.61 -11.52
N ARG A 125 3.69 10.67 -12.16
CA ARG A 125 2.33 10.65 -12.72
C ARG A 125 2.21 9.64 -13.87
N TYR A 126 3.18 9.58 -14.76
CA TYR A 126 3.16 8.64 -15.89
C TYR A 126 3.23 7.17 -15.40
N TYR A 127 4.01 6.89 -14.36
CA TYR A 127 4.02 5.54 -13.74
C TYR A 127 2.69 5.17 -13.11
N GLN A 128 1.97 6.15 -12.54
CA GLN A 128 0.62 5.94 -12.04
C GLN A 128 -0.37 5.67 -13.18
N GLU A 129 -0.30 6.41 -14.27
CA GLU A 129 -1.13 6.21 -15.47
C GLU A 129 -0.84 4.86 -16.14
N ALA A 130 0.41 4.39 -16.09
CA ALA A 130 0.83 3.07 -16.55
C ALA A 130 0.57 1.93 -15.54
N TYR A 131 -0.10 2.21 -14.41
CA TYR A 131 -0.42 1.24 -13.36
C TYR A 131 0.79 0.52 -12.75
N LEU A 132 1.97 1.13 -12.76
CA LEU A 132 3.18 0.56 -12.14
C LEU A 132 3.25 0.82 -10.63
N LEU A 133 2.82 2.01 -10.22
CA LEU A 133 2.80 2.44 -8.82
C LEU A 133 1.79 3.57 -8.59
N PHE A 134 1.48 3.82 -7.33
CA PHE A 134 0.48 4.81 -6.91
C PHE A 134 1.02 5.68 -5.78
N PRO A 135 1.11 7.00 -5.97
CA PRO A 135 1.44 7.93 -4.90
C PRO A 135 0.22 8.19 -4.01
N VAL A 136 0.39 8.04 -2.71
CA VAL A 136 -0.61 8.36 -1.68
C VAL A 136 -0.16 9.62 -0.96
N LYS A 137 -0.98 10.65 -1.04
CA LYS A 137 -0.73 11.97 -0.47
C LYS A 137 -1.34 12.10 0.93
N GLU A 138 -1.06 13.22 1.58
CA GLU A 138 -1.64 13.59 2.86
C GLU A 138 -3.14 13.87 2.73
N PHE A 139 -3.92 13.48 3.75
CA PHE A 139 -5.34 13.79 3.85
C PHE A 139 -5.51 15.25 4.30
N SER A 140 -5.37 16.19 3.36
CA SER A 140 -5.41 17.62 3.62
C SER A 140 -6.26 18.34 2.57
N ARG A 141 -7.05 19.31 3.04
CA ARG A 141 -7.80 20.23 2.18
C ARG A 141 -6.87 21.20 1.44
N ALA A 142 -5.72 21.51 2.00
CA ALA A 142 -4.82 22.48 1.45
C ALA A 142 -3.99 21.90 0.30
N VAL A 143 -4.32 22.27 -0.94
CA VAL A 143 -3.59 21.86 -2.15
C VAL A 143 -2.09 22.21 -2.04
N SER A 144 -1.75 23.32 -1.38
CA SER A 144 -0.36 23.76 -1.15
C SER A 144 0.42 22.82 -0.21
N GLU A 145 -0.23 22.23 0.80
CA GLU A 145 0.37 21.24 1.69
C GLU A 145 0.59 19.94 0.95
N ASN A 146 -0.41 19.48 0.19
CA ASN A 146 -0.29 18.30 -0.67
C ASN A 146 0.81 18.42 -1.73
N ALA A 147 1.08 19.63 -2.22
CA ALA A 147 2.15 19.86 -3.19
C ALA A 147 3.55 19.83 -2.56
N ARG A 148 3.67 20.11 -1.26
CA ARG A 148 4.94 20.13 -0.51
C ARG A 148 5.23 18.83 0.24
N SER A 149 4.18 18.07 0.59
CA SER A 149 4.35 16.79 1.30
C SER A 149 4.96 15.73 0.39
N SER A 150 5.87 14.93 0.94
CA SER A 150 6.33 13.72 0.26
C SER A 150 5.19 12.70 0.22
N ALA A 151 4.87 12.17 -0.96
CA ALA A 151 3.91 11.09 -1.06
C ALA A 151 4.55 9.76 -0.59
N LYS A 152 3.79 8.90 0.09
CA LYS A 152 4.14 7.47 0.14
C LYS A 152 3.83 6.87 -1.24
N VAL A 153 4.66 5.96 -1.72
CA VAL A 153 4.42 5.26 -2.99
C VAL A 153 4.14 3.80 -2.74
N TYR A 154 3.22 3.23 -3.51
CA TYR A 154 2.88 1.81 -3.42
C TYR A 154 2.95 1.17 -4.80
N ALA A 155 3.68 0.08 -4.92
CA ALA A 155 3.73 -0.71 -6.13
C ALA A 155 2.36 -1.35 -6.42
N VAL A 156 2.06 -1.60 -7.69
CA VAL A 156 0.83 -2.29 -8.10
C VAL A 156 0.68 -3.69 -7.50
N ASP A 157 1.79 -4.27 -7.06
CA ASP A 157 1.85 -5.63 -6.51
C ASP A 157 2.98 -5.77 -5.50
N PRO A 158 2.82 -6.51 -4.38
CA PRO A 158 3.88 -6.74 -3.40
C PRO A 158 5.15 -7.37 -3.99
N ALA A 159 5.02 -8.23 -5.02
CA ALA A 159 6.19 -8.84 -5.66
C ALA A 159 6.96 -7.85 -6.54
N MET A 160 6.31 -6.86 -7.13
CA MET A 160 7.01 -5.77 -7.82
C MET A 160 7.94 -5.02 -6.88
N PHE A 161 7.48 -4.72 -5.66
CA PHE A 161 8.37 -4.17 -4.62
C PHE A 161 9.55 -5.10 -4.33
N SER A 162 9.27 -6.39 -4.10
CA SER A 162 10.31 -7.39 -3.80
C SER A 162 11.36 -7.52 -4.91
N ALA A 163 10.93 -7.45 -6.18
CA ALA A 163 11.82 -7.57 -7.34
C ALA A 163 12.83 -6.41 -7.48
N PHE A 164 12.54 -5.26 -6.88
CA PHE A 164 13.40 -4.08 -6.93
C PHE A 164 14.03 -3.72 -5.58
N SER A 165 13.62 -4.37 -4.48
CA SER A 165 14.18 -4.13 -3.15
C SER A 165 15.56 -4.78 -3.00
N PRO A 166 16.56 -4.07 -2.45
CA PRO A 166 17.86 -4.65 -2.15
C PRO A 166 17.83 -5.65 -0.98
N SER A 167 16.78 -5.68 -0.17
CA SER A 167 16.64 -6.54 1.01
C SER A 167 15.21 -7.06 1.18
N PRO A 168 14.71 -7.88 0.24
CA PRO A 168 13.30 -8.26 0.18
C PRO A 168 12.82 -9.07 1.40
N THR A 169 13.72 -9.68 2.17
CA THR A 169 13.38 -10.52 3.34
C THR A 169 13.07 -9.71 4.62
N ARG A 170 13.49 -8.43 4.68
CA ARG A 170 13.29 -7.58 5.87
C ARG A 170 12.06 -6.66 5.76
N ASP A 171 11.36 -6.71 4.64
CA ASP A 171 10.37 -5.71 4.26
C ASP A 171 8.93 -6.26 4.33
N GLU A 172 8.65 -7.19 5.27
CA GLU A 172 7.30 -7.78 5.43
C GLU A 172 6.22 -6.73 5.70
N GLY A 173 6.53 -5.72 6.52
CA GLY A 173 5.61 -4.62 6.80
C GLY A 173 5.22 -3.85 5.54
N GLN A 174 6.20 -3.53 4.67
CA GLN A 174 5.91 -2.83 3.42
C GLN A 174 5.13 -3.69 2.42
N LYS A 175 5.38 -5.00 2.38
CA LYS A 175 4.60 -5.94 1.55
C LYS A 175 3.16 -5.99 2.01
N LEU A 176 2.95 -6.11 3.34
CA LEU A 176 1.62 -6.10 3.93
C LEU A 176 0.90 -4.77 3.66
N GLU A 177 1.56 -3.65 3.90
CA GLU A 177 1.00 -2.32 3.65
C GLU A 177 0.67 -2.11 2.17
N THR A 178 1.54 -2.57 1.25
CA THR A 178 1.29 -2.55 -0.20
C THR A 178 0.07 -3.40 -0.58
N ALA A 179 -0.09 -4.58 0.03
CA ALA A 179 -1.24 -5.46 -0.21
C ALA A 179 -2.55 -4.82 0.29
N VAL A 180 -2.53 -4.22 1.49
CA VAL A 180 -3.68 -3.50 2.06
C VAL A 180 -4.05 -2.30 1.17
N PHE A 181 -3.07 -1.49 0.76
CA PHE A 181 -3.29 -0.40 -0.18
C PHE A 181 -3.98 -0.87 -1.47
N ASN A 182 -3.46 -1.94 -2.08
CA ASN A 182 -4.01 -2.47 -3.33
C ASN A 182 -5.44 -3.00 -3.17
N LYS A 183 -5.78 -3.53 -2.01
CA LYS A 183 -7.16 -3.90 -1.67
C LYS A 183 -8.06 -2.67 -1.56
N LEU A 184 -7.68 -1.68 -0.76
CA LEU A 184 -8.44 -0.44 -0.58
C LEU A 184 -8.65 0.27 -1.92
N ARG A 185 -7.61 0.36 -2.76
CA ARG A 185 -7.69 0.98 -4.08
C ARG A 185 -8.73 0.32 -4.99
N ARG A 186 -8.81 -1.00 -4.99
CA ARG A 186 -9.83 -1.74 -5.77
C ARG A 186 -11.25 -1.48 -5.28
N GLN A 187 -11.44 -1.39 -3.98
CA GLN A 187 -12.75 -1.11 -3.38
C GLN A 187 -13.19 0.34 -3.65
N THR A 188 -12.29 1.30 -3.52
CA THR A 188 -12.61 2.73 -3.66
C THR A 188 -13.00 3.10 -5.09
N ASN A 189 -12.35 2.53 -6.10
CA ASN A 189 -12.67 2.78 -7.51
C ASN A 189 -14.07 2.30 -7.93
N LEU A 190 -14.70 1.43 -7.15
CA LEU A 190 -15.99 0.82 -7.51
C LEU A 190 -17.22 1.59 -6.98
N VAL A 191 -17.06 2.46 -5.96
CA VAL A 191 -18.22 2.94 -5.21
C VAL A 191 -18.33 4.46 -5.07
N ARG A 192 -17.22 5.23 -5.01
CA ARG A 192 -17.25 6.68 -4.78
C ARG A 192 -16.06 7.40 -5.42
N GLN A 193 -16.25 8.69 -5.73
CA GLN A 193 -15.17 9.58 -6.21
C GLN A 193 -14.13 9.96 -5.14
N GLY A 194 -14.17 9.35 -3.95
CA GLY A 194 -13.18 9.52 -2.91
C GLY A 194 -11.87 8.82 -3.22
N GLY A 195 -10.84 9.14 -2.45
CA GLY A 195 -9.49 8.63 -2.62
C GLY A 195 -8.99 7.91 -1.38
N ILE A 196 -7.77 7.40 -1.52
CA ILE A 196 -6.96 6.92 -0.40
C ILE A 196 -5.89 7.96 -0.13
N ALA A 197 -5.78 8.35 1.12
CA ALA A 197 -4.75 9.25 1.60
C ALA A 197 -4.09 8.67 2.85
N ARG A 198 -2.99 9.25 3.29
CA ARG A 198 -2.41 9.03 4.62
C ARG A 198 -2.73 10.21 5.50
N LEU A 199 -2.67 10.05 6.81
CA LEU A 199 -2.89 11.14 7.74
C LEU A 199 -1.70 11.23 8.71
N SER A 200 -1.13 12.44 8.82
CA SER A 200 -0.13 12.77 9.83
C SER A 200 -0.55 14.04 10.53
N PHE A 201 -0.67 14.02 11.85
CA PHE A 201 -1.15 15.15 12.63
C PHE A 201 -0.54 15.18 14.01
N GLU A 202 -0.57 16.35 14.63
CA GLU A 202 -0.13 16.55 16.00
C GLU A 202 -1.34 16.68 16.94
N LYS A 203 -1.29 16.00 18.09
CA LYS A 203 -2.26 16.16 19.18
C LYS A 203 -1.51 16.31 20.49
N GLY A 204 -1.53 17.53 21.04
CA GLY A 204 -0.63 17.91 22.14
C GLY A 204 0.83 17.91 21.67
N SER A 205 1.71 17.21 22.39
CA SER A 205 3.13 17.04 22.03
C SER A 205 3.42 15.76 21.22
N ALA A 206 2.40 14.97 20.90
CA ALA A 206 2.55 13.70 20.19
C ALA A 206 2.18 13.84 18.72
N ARG A 207 3.08 13.33 17.85
CA ARG A 207 2.80 13.14 16.43
C ARG A 207 2.16 11.78 16.24
N HIS A 208 1.06 11.75 15.49
CA HIS A 208 0.30 10.58 15.13
C HIS A 208 0.32 10.38 13.62
N GLU A 209 0.26 9.15 13.20
CA GLU A 209 0.21 8.75 11.79
C GLU A 209 -0.84 7.67 11.61
N VAL A 210 -1.72 7.81 10.60
CA VAL A 210 -2.63 6.76 10.13
C VAL A 210 -2.24 6.41 8.72
N ASP A 211 -1.97 5.12 8.48
CA ASP A 211 -1.45 4.64 7.20
C ASP A 211 -2.40 4.92 6.05
N PHE A 212 -3.70 4.65 6.25
CA PHE A 212 -4.70 4.90 5.23
C PHE A 212 -5.96 5.53 5.80
N VAL A 213 -6.36 6.61 5.15
CA VAL A 213 -7.69 7.23 5.26
C VAL A 213 -8.39 7.04 3.94
N VAL A 214 -9.52 6.37 3.95
CA VAL A 214 -10.42 6.29 2.78
C VAL A 214 -11.49 7.34 2.96
N GLY A 215 -11.60 8.26 1.99
CA GLY A 215 -12.53 9.37 2.14
C GLY A 215 -12.37 10.42 1.05
N ASP A 216 -12.99 11.57 1.26
CA ASP A 216 -12.84 12.77 0.44
C ASP A 216 -12.06 13.83 1.21
N ALA A 217 -10.82 14.04 0.79
CA ALA A 217 -9.93 15.01 1.45
C ALA A 217 -10.38 16.47 1.24
N LEU A 218 -11.08 16.78 0.15
CA LEU A 218 -11.59 18.13 -0.11
C LEU A 218 -12.76 18.48 0.81
N LEU A 219 -13.63 17.51 1.03
CA LEU A 219 -14.76 17.62 1.96
C LEU A 219 -14.36 17.39 3.41
N GLN A 220 -13.15 16.88 3.67
CA GLN A 220 -12.67 16.45 4.99
C GLN A 220 -13.57 15.34 5.60
N GLU A 221 -14.08 14.48 4.75
CA GLU A 221 -14.90 13.33 5.13
C GLU A 221 -14.07 12.05 5.08
N ALA A 222 -13.79 11.45 6.23
CA ALA A 222 -13.21 10.11 6.30
C ALA A 222 -14.33 9.07 6.50
N TRP A 223 -14.27 8.00 5.72
CA TRP A 223 -15.22 6.88 5.82
C TRP A 223 -14.59 5.67 6.50
N GLN A 224 -13.27 5.55 6.39
CA GLN A 224 -12.53 4.44 6.98
C GLN A 224 -11.12 4.89 7.36
N LEU A 225 -10.66 4.46 8.54
CA LEU A 225 -9.30 4.62 9.03
C LEU A 225 -8.67 3.22 9.17
N VAL A 226 -7.50 3.03 8.57
CA VAL A 226 -6.82 1.73 8.57
C VAL A 226 -5.35 1.91 8.92
N GLN A 227 -4.91 1.13 9.88
CA GLN A 227 -3.51 0.97 10.29
C GLN A 227 -3.00 -0.39 9.85
N VAL A 228 -1.70 -0.52 9.59
CA VAL A 228 -1.08 -1.77 9.17
C VAL A 228 0.13 -2.06 10.05
N SER A 229 0.14 -3.22 10.67
CA SER A 229 1.27 -3.67 11.48
C SER A 229 1.45 -5.19 11.32
N CYS A 230 2.68 -5.68 11.20
CA CYS A 230 2.89 -7.13 11.15
C CYS A 230 2.36 -7.84 12.40
N SER A 231 2.52 -7.21 13.57
CA SER A 231 2.06 -7.73 14.85
C SER A 231 1.88 -6.61 15.87
N LEU A 232 0.97 -6.79 16.80
CA LEU A 232 0.73 -5.97 17.99
C LEU A 232 1.28 -6.58 19.28
N ALA A 233 2.05 -7.67 19.21
CA ALA A 233 2.62 -8.34 20.36
C ALA A 233 3.59 -7.44 21.16
N ASP A 234 4.31 -6.53 20.46
CA ASP A 234 5.11 -5.51 21.13
C ASP A 234 4.23 -4.40 21.69
N ALA A 235 4.30 -4.20 23.02
CA ALA A 235 3.47 -3.22 23.73
C ALA A 235 3.69 -1.76 23.29
N LYS A 236 4.87 -1.41 22.77
CA LYS A 236 5.17 -0.07 22.25
C LYS A 236 4.49 0.13 20.89
N THR A 237 4.62 -0.84 20.01
CA THR A 237 3.94 -0.87 18.71
C THR A 237 2.44 -0.80 18.91
N ARG A 238 1.87 -1.70 19.70
CA ARG A 238 0.43 -1.72 20.01
C ARG A 238 -0.08 -0.35 20.47
N ARG A 239 0.60 0.27 21.45
CA ARG A 239 0.20 1.59 21.96
C ARG A 239 0.27 2.67 20.89
N ARG A 240 1.25 2.63 20.01
CA ARG A 240 1.41 3.59 18.93
C ARG A 240 0.24 3.50 17.95
N GLU A 241 -0.08 2.30 17.46
CA GLU A 241 -1.13 2.08 16.47
C GLU A 241 -2.52 2.42 17.04
N VAL A 242 -2.83 1.92 18.24
CA VAL A 242 -4.11 2.20 18.90
C VAL A 242 -4.29 3.69 19.17
N ARG A 243 -3.28 4.37 19.73
CA ARG A 243 -3.35 5.81 20.02
C ARG A 243 -3.52 6.66 18.77
N ALA A 244 -2.92 6.27 17.66
CA ALA A 244 -3.06 6.99 16.41
C ALA A 244 -4.52 6.98 15.92
N LEU A 245 -5.17 5.81 15.93
CA LEU A 245 -6.59 5.68 15.57
C LEU A 245 -7.51 6.35 16.58
N GLU A 246 -7.31 6.12 17.89
CA GLU A 246 -8.09 6.76 18.95
C GLU A 246 -8.01 8.29 18.90
N ALA A 247 -6.88 8.83 18.46
CA ALA A 247 -6.74 10.26 18.29
C ALA A 247 -7.39 10.78 17.00
N ALA A 248 -7.40 10.00 15.91
CA ALA A 248 -7.95 10.39 14.61
C ALA A 248 -9.47 10.23 14.53
N MET A 249 -10.06 9.18 15.11
CA MET A 249 -11.48 8.85 15.02
C MET A 249 -12.40 10.04 15.33
N PRO A 250 -12.24 10.77 16.46
CA PRO A 250 -13.12 11.89 16.78
C PRO A 250 -12.91 13.12 15.87
N LEU A 251 -11.76 13.27 15.20
CA LEU A 251 -11.51 14.38 14.29
C LEU A 251 -12.38 14.30 13.03
N TYR A 252 -12.76 13.08 12.65
CA TYR A 252 -13.52 12.81 11.41
C TYR A 252 -14.88 12.17 11.67
N GLY A 253 -15.31 12.04 12.94
CA GLY A 253 -16.59 11.43 13.29
C GLY A 253 -16.70 9.95 12.95
N VAL A 254 -15.56 9.25 12.93
CA VAL A 254 -15.49 7.81 12.64
C VAL A 254 -15.54 7.03 13.94
N ASN A 255 -16.50 6.12 14.11
CA ASN A 255 -16.68 5.33 15.34
C ASN A 255 -16.05 3.92 15.27
N GLU A 256 -15.66 3.48 14.09
CA GLU A 256 -15.01 2.20 13.88
C GLU A 256 -13.74 2.38 13.01
N SER A 257 -12.68 1.66 13.37
CA SER A 257 -11.42 1.69 12.63
C SER A 257 -10.75 0.32 12.65
N TRP A 258 -9.73 0.12 11.82
CA TRP A 258 -9.10 -1.19 11.62
C TRP A 258 -7.60 -1.14 11.80
N ILE A 259 -7.06 -2.19 12.43
CA ILE A 259 -5.63 -2.50 12.38
C ILE A 259 -5.50 -3.84 11.65
N VAL A 260 -4.89 -3.83 10.48
CA VAL A 260 -4.63 -5.06 9.72
C VAL A 260 -3.27 -5.61 10.14
N THR A 261 -3.27 -6.84 10.66
CA THR A 261 -2.05 -7.55 11.07
C THR A 261 -1.84 -8.81 10.22
N LEU A 262 -0.70 -9.50 10.37
CA LEU A 262 -0.50 -10.75 9.65
C LEU A 262 -1.52 -11.82 10.09
N ASP A 263 -1.81 -11.92 11.41
CA ASP A 263 -2.58 -13.04 11.92
C ASP A 263 -3.45 -12.78 13.17
N GLU A 264 -3.35 -11.60 13.78
CA GLU A 264 -4.02 -11.31 15.04
C GLU A 264 -5.49 -10.91 14.81
N THR A 265 -6.34 -11.29 15.77
CA THR A 265 -7.78 -10.94 15.79
C THR A 265 -8.15 -10.48 17.18
N GLU A 266 -8.63 -9.25 17.29
CA GLU A 266 -9.06 -8.65 18.55
C GLU A 266 -10.06 -7.52 18.29
N THR A 267 -10.89 -7.20 19.26
CA THR A 267 -11.69 -5.99 19.29
C THR A 267 -11.27 -5.15 20.49
N ILE A 268 -10.87 -3.91 20.24
CA ILE A 268 -10.38 -2.98 21.27
C ILE A 268 -11.41 -1.87 21.40
N GLU A 269 -12.07 -1.81 22.55
CA GLU A 269 -12.97 -0.71 22.89
C GLU A 269 -12.15 0.46 23.46
N THR A 270 -12.38 1.66 22.90
CA THR A 270 -11.74 2.89 23.34
C THR A 270 -12.78 3.97 23.64
N ALA A 271 -12.35 5.09 24.24
CA ALA A 271 -13.24 6.24 24.44
C ALA A 271 -13.68 6.90 23.12
N ALA A 272 -12.95 6.67 22.02
CA ALA A 272 -13.23 7.22 20.69
C ALA A 272 -14.11 6.29 19.82
N GLY A 273 -14.30 5.04 20.24
CA GLY A 273 -15.02 4.00 19.50
C GLY A 273 -14.27 2.69 19.44
N THR A 274 -14.67 1.83 18.52
CA THR A 274 -14.16 0.45 18.40
C THR A 274 -13.05 0.33 17.38
N ILE A 275 -11.96 -0.33 17.73
CA ILE A 275 -10.85 -0.67 16.84
C ILE A 275 -10.86 -2.19 16.60
N HIS A 276 -11.02 -2.60 15.36
CA HIS A 276 -11.00 -4.01 14.95
C HIS A 276 -9.60 -4.40 14.50
N VAL A 277 -8.96 -5.32 15.23
CA VAL A 277 -7.72 -5.96 14.79
C VAL A 277 -8.11 -7.17 13.94
N VAL A 278 -7.67 -7.19 12.70
CA VAL A 278 -8.07 -8.21 11.73
C VAL A 278 -6.87 -8.80 11.01
N PRO A 279 -6.84 -10.14 10.75
CA PRO A 279 -5.74 -10.76 10.04
C PRO A 279 -5.81 -10.48 8.54
N ALA A 280 -4.67 -10.25 7.91
CA ALA A 280 -4.55 -9.93 6.49
C ALA A 280 -5.16 -11.00 5.59
N TRP A 281 -5.00 -12.27 5.94
CA TRP A 281 -5.57 -13.38 5.17
C TRP A 281 -7.11 -13.34 5.09
N SER A 282 -7.79 -12.75 6.08
CA SER A 282 -9.24 -12.52 6.05
C SER A 282 -9.55 -11.18 5.39
N TRP A 283 -8.86 -10.11 5.80
CA TRP A 283 -9.06 -8.77 5.25
C TRP A 283 -8.93 -8.69 3.74
N LEU A 284 -7.92 -9.34 3.14
CA LEU A 284 -7.66 -9.32 1.71
C LEU A 284 -8.66 -10.13 0.87
N LEU A 285 -9.53 -10.93 1.48
CA LEU A 285 -10.57 -11.71 0.77
C LEU A 285 -11.79 -10.87 0.40
N ASP A 286 -12.18 -9.96 1.28
CA ASP A 286 -13.34 -9.09 1.11
C ASP A 286 -13.06 -7.98 0.10
#